data_162742201887dc47b3e1352bab715234
#
_entry.id   162742201887dc47b3e1352bab715234
#
_cell.length_a   1.000
_cell.length_b   1.000
_cell.length_c   1.000
_cell.angle_alpha   90.00
_cell.angle_beta   90.00
_cell.angle_gamma   90.00
#
_symmetry.space_group_name_H-M   'P 1'
#
loop_
_entity.id
_entity.type
_entity.pdbx_description
1 polymer ?
#
loop_
_entity_poly.entity_id
_entity_poly.type
_entity_poly.pdbx_seq_one_letter_code
_entity_poly.pdbx_strand_id
1 'polypeptide(L)'
;MSTATAAIPPGAQGWTGEERRLLTAVAAAHALSHMHMLVFPPLFPLLRPELGVSFLELGLVVTVFSVVSALTQAPMGLLVDRIGPRRVLTAGLVTGGIAFTAFAIFGGYGWMILAGAIAGLANAVYHPSDYALLNGGIGSSRMGRAFSLHTFAGYAGGAAAPAAMLGLAAVFGVHGAVLCAGLAAFGVAGFLWLACPRDVAVSKPKRAEGEKPPRLLSPAILSLTGFFVLISLSISGTNGFAIAALVDGHQLSLATASAGLTAFLVGSACGVLLGGGLADRSQRHGLVAAAGFAAAAVLTLGVATLPLPGVAVVALLGLSGVLTGLCMPSRDMMVRAAAPPGQAGAAFGLVSTGVNNGGLIGPRLFGWLMDAGHPNAVFLLGAGFMAITAVVAALQEVRRR
;
A
#
# COMPACT_ATOMS: atom_id res chain seq x y z
N MET A 1 6.11 58.43 -2.91
CA MET A 1 5.70 57.36 -1.95
C MET A 1 5.61 56.05 -2.71
N SER A 2 6.65 55.25 -2.61
CA SER A 2 6.70 53.92 -3.25
C SER A 2 6.04 52.93 -2.27
N THR A 3 4.90 52.36 -2.65
CA THR A 3 4.25 51.27 -1.91
C THR A 3 5.07 49.99 -2.13
N ALA A 4 5.91 49.66 -1.15
CA ALA A 4 6.57 48.38 -1.10
C ALA A 4 5.49 47.30 -0.95
N THR A 5 5.23 46.53 -2.02
CA THR A 5 4.39 45.35 -1.98
C THR A 5 5.10 44.32 -1.08
N ALA A 6 4.55 44.08 0.10
CA ALA A 6 5.08 43.11 1.04
C ALA A 6 5.14 41.74 0.34
N ALA A 7 6.34 41.16 0.23
CA ALA A 7 6.52 39.83 -0.33
C ALA A 7 5.77 38.82 0.55
N ILE A 8 4.81 38.11 -0.03
CA ILE A 8 4.06 37.05 0.64
C ILE A 8 5.06 35.98 1.10
N PRO A 9 5.07 35.57 2.38
CA PRO A 9 6.00 34.56 2.87
C PRO A 9 5.89 33.25 2.08
N PRO A 10 6.97 32.48 1.86
CA PRO A 10 7.03 31.32 0.98
C PRO A 10 6.01 30.19 1.26
N GLY A 11 5.30 30.24 2.38
CA GLY A 11 4.25 29.27 2.75
C GLY A 11 2.81 29.71 2.44
N ALA A 12 2.57 30.95 2.04
CA ALA A 12 1.23 31.54 1.87
C ALA A 12 0.71 31.52 0.43
N GLN A 13 1.51 31.11 -0.55
CA GLN A 13 1.05 31.03 -1.93
C GLN A 13 0.17 29.79 -2.12
N GLY A 14 -1.08 29.99 -2.56
CA GLY A 14 -2.03 28.92 -2.89
C GLY A 14 -1.52 28.05 -4.06
N TRP A 15 -2.15 26.90 -4.25
CA TRP A 15 -1.90 26.02 -5.39
C TRP A 15 -2.24 26.70 -6.71
N THR A 16 -1.37 26.58 -7.71
CA THR A 16 -1.72 26.99 -9.08
C THR A 16 -2.75 26.04 -9.68
N GLY A 17 -3.46 26.46 -10.73
CA GLY A 17 -4.41 25.61 -11.45
C GLY A 17 -3.77 24.38 -12.04
N GLU A 18 -2.53 24.50 -12.55
CA GLU A 18 -1.75 23.39 -13.11
C GLU A 18 -1.31 22.39 -12.04
N GLU A 19 -0.79 22.88 -10.91
CA GLU A 19 -0.41 22.01 -9.78
C GLU A 19 -1.61 21.23 -9.22
N ARG A 20 -2.78 21.89 -9.10
CA ARG A 20 -4.00 21.21 -8.65
C ARG A 20 -4.40 20.08 -9.62
N ARG A 21 -4.41 20.33 -10.92
CA ARG A 21 -4.75 19.33 -11.94
C ARG A 21 -3.78 18.15 -11.90
N LEU A 22 -2.47 18.43 -11.87
CA LEU A 22 -1.44 17.43 -11.80
C LEU A 22 -1.59 16.57 -10.53
N LEU A 23 -1.67 17.20 -9.37
CA LEU A 23 -1.80 16.51 -8.09
C LEU A 23 -3.06 15.65 -8.03
N THR A 24 -4.20 16.16 -8.51
CA THR A 24 -5.46 15.41 -8.54
C THR A 24 -5.35 14.19 -9.46
N ALA A 25 -4.72 14.33 -10.64
CA ALA A 25 -4.56 13.23 -11.58
C ALA A 25 -3.62 12.14 -11.03
N VAL A 26 -2.48 12.54 -10.46
CA VAL A 26 -1.52 11.61 -9.84
C VAL A 26 -2.12 10.96 -8.59
N ALA A 27 -2.84 11.71 -7.75
CA ALA A 27 -3.54 11.17 -6.59
C ALA A 27 -4.65 10.18 -6.97
N ALA A 28 -5.41 10.46 -8.04
CA ALA A 28 -6.41 9.53 -8.57
C ALA A 28 -5.76 8.23 -9.09
N ALA A 29 -4.66 8.33 -9.83
CA ALA A 29 -3.90 7.17 -10.30
C ALA A 29 -3.38 6.35 -9.11
N HIS A 30 -2.84 6.99 -8.09
CA HIS A 30 -2.32 6.33 -6.89
C HIS A 30 -3.43 5.68 -6.05
N ALA A 31 -4.57 6.35 -5.87
CA ALA A 31 -5.73 5.75 -5.21
C ALA A 31 -6.20 4.49 -5.94
N LEU A 32 -6.28 4.56 -7.28
CA LEU A 32 -6.67 3.42 -8.09
C LEU A 32 -5.64 2.28 -8.01
N SER A 33 -4.33 2.57 -7.96
CA SER A 33 -3.30 1.54 -7.81
C SER A 33 -3.49 0.71 -6.53
N HIS A 34 -3.76 1.38 -5.41
CA HIS A 34 -4.05 0.71 -4.13
C HIS A 34 -5.39 -0.05 -4.14
N MET A 35 -6.41 0.50 -4.80
CA MET A 35 -7.66 -0.22 -5.03
C MET A 35 -7.41 -1.49 -5.87
N HIS A 36 -6.58 -1.41 -6.92
CA HIS A 36 -6.25 -2.53 -7.78
C HIS A 36 -5.51 -3.66 -7.07
N MET A 37 -4.71 -3.37 -6.05
CA MET A 37 -4.08 -4.38 -5.19
C MET A 37 -5.13 -5.21 -4.43
N LEU A 38 -6.31 -4.65 -4.19
CA LEU A 38 -7.40 -5.25 -3.43
C LEU A 38 -8.66 -5.55 -4.29
N VAL A 39 -8.52 -5.72 -5.62
CA VAL A 39 -9.66 -6.11 -6.47
C VAL A 39 -10.13 -7.52 -6.15
N PHE A 40 -9.23 -8.50 -6.10
CA PHE A 40 -9.57 -9.89 -5.88
C PHE A 40 -9.79 -10.30 -4.41
N PRO A 41 -8.94 -9.89 -3.44
CA PRO A 41 -9.04 -10.38 -2.06
C PRO A 41 -10.43 -10.27 -1.41
N PRO A 42 -11.15 -9.14 -1.51
CA PRO A 42 -12.51 -9.05 -0.97
C PRO A 42 -13.51 -10.01 -1.61
N LEU A 43 -13.25 -10.42 -2.86
CA LEU A 43 -14.09 -11.32 -3.63
C LEU A 43 -13.76 -12.81 -3.42
N PHE A 44 -12.72 -13.17 -2.66
CA PHE A 44 -12.31 -14.55 -2.44
C PHE A 44 -13.44 -15.48 -1.98
N PRO A 45 -14.32 -15.10 -1.03
CA PRO A 45 -15.46 -15.94 -0.64
C PRO A 45 -16.43 -16.25 -1.78
N LEU A 46 -16.53 -15.37 -2.77
CA LEU A 46 -17.38 -15.53 -3.94
C LEU A 46 -16.66 -16.28 -5.07
N LEU A 47 -15.37 -15.95 -5.31
CA LEU A 47 -14.55 -16.55 -6.37
C LEU A 47 -14.18 -18.00 -6.08
N ARG A 48 -13.98 -18.37 -4.82
CA ARG A 48 -13.61 -19.74 -4.42
C ARG A 48 -14.60 -20.79 -4.94
N PRO A 49 -15.90 -20.72 -4.61
CA PRO A 49 -16.87 -21.68 -5.10
C PRO A 49 -17.13 -21.56 -6.60
N GLU A 50 -17.07 -20.34 -7.17
CA GLU A 50 -17.28 -20.10 -8.60
C GLU A 50 -16.21 -20.75 -9.47
N LEU A 51 -14.93 -20.62 -9.06
CA LEU A 51 -13.79 -21.14 -9.81
C LEU A 51 -13.42 -22.58 -9.42
N GLY A 52 -13.98 -23.11 -8.33
CA GLY A 52 -13.63 -24.42 -7.81
C GLY A 52 -12.20 -24.56 -7.31
N VAL A 53 -11.62 -23.47 -6.79
CA VAL A 53 -10.21 -23.40 -6.35
C VAL A 53 -10.10 -23.27 -4.83
N SER A 54 -8.90 -23.54 -4.31
CA SER A 54 -8.54 -23.38 -2.92
C SER A 54 -8.18 -21.92 -2.56
N PHE A 55 -8.15 -21.58 -1.29
CA PHE A 55 -7.62 -20.29 -0.84
C PHE A 55 -6.11 -20.14 -1.10
N LEU A 56 -5.37 -21.23 -1.10
CA LEU A 56 -3.95 -21.23 -1.48
C LEU A 56 -3.78 -20.79 -2.94
N GLU A 57 -4.62 -21.31 -3.84
CA GLU A 57 -4.62 -20.92 -5.25
C GLU A 57 -5.03 -19.43 -5.43
N LEU A 58 -6.03 -18.96 -4.70
CA LEU A 58 -6.40 -17.53 -4.69
C LEU A 58 -5.25 -16.65 -4.14
N GLY A 59 -4.59 -17.10 -3.07
CA GLY A 59 -3.39 -16.45 -2.54
C GLY A 59 -2.22 -16.41 -3.54
N LEU A 60 -2.11 -17.44 -4.41
CA LEU A 60 -1.08 -17.47 -5.46
C LEU A 60 -1.26 -16.32 -6.46
N VAL A 61 -2.48 -15.90 -6.78
CA VAL A 61 -2.74 -14.74 -7.65
C VAL A 61 -2.12 -13.47 -7.06
N VAL A 62 -2.31 -13.24 -5.75
CA VAL A 62 -1.72 -12.09 -5.03
C VAL A 62 -0.20 -12.21 -4.95
N THR A 63 0.31 -13.43 -4.78
CA THR A 63 1.75 -13.70 -4.82
C THR A 63 2.35 -13.36 -6.18
N VAL A 64 1.73 -13.80 -7.28
CA VAL A 64 2.18 -13.53 -8.66
C VAL A 64 2.18 -12.03 -8.92
N PHE A 65 1.11 -11.31 -8.54
CA PHE A 65 1.07 -9.85 -8.59
C PHE A 65 2.27 -9.22 -7.88
N SER A 66 2.54 -9.64 -6.64
CA SER A 66 3.62 -9.06 -5.82
C SER A 66 5.00 -9.35 -6.40
N VAL A 67 5.23 -10.57 -6.89
CA VAL A 67 6.51 -10.98 -7.52
C VAL A 67 6.78 -10.17 -8.78
N VAL A 68 5.79 -10.11 -9.69
CA VAL A 68 5.95 -9.39 -10.94
C VAL A 68 6.18 -7.90 -10.68
N SER A 69 5.40 -7.30 -9.76
CA SER A 69 5.58 -5.90 -9.36
C SER A 69 7.00 -5.65 -8.81
N ALA A 70 7.46 -6.49 -7.89
CA ALA A 70 8.79 -6.35 -7.28
C ALA A 70 9.94 -6.46 -8.30
N LEU A 71 9.87 -7.45 -9.19
CA LEU A 71 10.91 -7.69 -10.19
C LEU A 71 10.97 -6.60 -11.28
N THR A 72 9.83 -6.01 -11.59
CA THR A 72 9.73 -5.03 -12.69
C THR A 72 9.82 -3.57 -12.23
N GLN A 73 9.71 -3.27 -10.95
CA GLN A 73 9.69 -1.89 -10.45
C GLN A 73 10.97 -1.10 -10.80
N ALA A 74 12.16 -1.70 -10.65
CA ALA A 74 13.41 -1.05 -10.99
C ALA A 74 13.57 -0.83 -12.50
N PRO A 75 13.32 -1.81 -13.39
CA PRO A 75 13.23 -1.60 -14.84
C PRO A 75 12.24 -0.50 -15.25
N MET A 76 11.06 -0.43 -14.59
CA MET A 76 10.06 0.61 -14.88
C MET A 76 10.56 1.99 -14.49
N GLY A 77 11.32 2.14 -13.41
CA GLY A 77 11.98 3.40 -13.07
C GLY A 77 12.92 3.89 -14.17
N LEU A 78 13.73 2.99 -14.77
CA LEU A 78 14.57 3.32 -15.91
C LEU A 78 13.76 3.69 -17.17
N LEU A 79 12.62 3.07 -17.34
CA LEU A 79 11.71 3.39 -18.46
C LEU A 79 11.10 4.78 -18.28
N VAL A 80 10.70 5.14 -17.05
CA VAL A 80 10.23 6.50 -16.70
C VAL A 80 11.27 7.56 -17.08
N ASP A 81 12.55 7.32 -16.76
CA ASP A 81 13.63 8.23 -17.08
C ASP A 81 13.86 8.39 -18.61
N ARG A 82 13.52 7.37 -19.40
CA ARG A 82 13.77 7.36 -20.86
C ARG A 82 12.63 7.95 -21.68
N ILE A 83 11.38 7.58 -21.36
CA ILE A 83 10.23 7.92 -22.19
C ILE A 83 9.25 8.89 -21.55
N GLY A 84 9.49 9.25 -20.29
CA GLY A 84 8.71 10.22 -19.51
C GLY A 84 7.65 9.60 -18.60
N PRO A 85 7.46 10.19 -17.41
CA PRO A 85 6.60 9.62 -16.36
C PRO A 85 5.11 9.59 -16.74
N ARG A 86 4.62 10.59 -17.46
CA ARG A 86 3.23 10.65 -17.92
C ARG A 86 2.88 9.47 -18.83
N ARG A 87 3.72 9.18 -19.82
CA ARG A 87 3.51 8.09 -20.78
C ARG A 87 3.53 6.73 -20.09
N VAL A 88 4.52 6.53 -19.20
CA VAL A 88 4.68 5.27 -18.45
C VAL A 88 3.50 5.05 -17.52
N LEU A 89 3.07 6.07 -16.77
CA LEU A 89 1.92 5.97 -15.86
C LEU A 89 0.62 5.70 -16.62
N THR A 90 0.40 6.40 -17.75
CA THR A 90 -0.78 6.16 -18.59
C THR A 90 -0.78 4.73 -19.15
N ALA A 91 0.37 4.25 -19.64
CA ALA A 91 0.52 2.88 -20.12
C ALA A 91 0.24 1.85 -19.00
N GLY A 92 0.73 2.10 -17.78
CA GLY A 92 0.45 1.25 -16.62
C GLY A 92 -1.03 1.19 -16.28
N LEU A 93 -1.71 2.33 -16.25
CA LEU A 93 -3.16 2.41 -16.04
C LEU A 93 -3.92 1.59 -17.10
N VAL A 94 -3.58 1.76 -18.38
CA VAL A 94 -4.20 1.01 -19.48
C VAL A 94 -3.91 -0.49 -19.37
N THR A 95 -2.67 -0.86 -19.03
CA THR A 95 -2.28 -2.27 -18.81
C THR A 95 -3.06 -2.92 -17.67
N GLY A 96 -3.22 -2.21 -16.53
CA GLY A 96 -4.06 -2.68 -15.42
C GLY A 96 -5.53 -2.80 -15.82
N GLY A 97 -6.05 -1.83 -16.59
CA GLY A 97 -7.41 -1.87 -17.14
C GLY A 97 -7.63 -3.09 -18.02
N ILE A 98 -6.69 -3.39 -18.92
CA ILE A 98 -6.73 -4.58 -19.77
C ILE A 98 -6.73 -5.86 -18.96
N ALA A 99 -5.88 -5.96 -17.91
CA ALA A 99 -5.78 -7.13 -17.06
C ALA A 99 -7.12 -7.51 -16.42
N PHE A 100 -7.77 -6.57 -15.76
CA PHE A 100 -9.04 -6.81 -15.07
C PHE A 100 -10.20 -6.99 -16.06
N THR A 101 -10.22 -6.23 -17.15
CA THR A 101 -11.23 -6.40 -18.21
C THR A 101 -11.13 -7.77 -18.86
N ALA A 102 -9.92 -8.27 -19.13
CA ALA A 102 -9.72 -9.60 -19.72
C ALA A 102 -10.24 -10.71 -18.77
N PHE A 103 -9.90 -10.65 -17.47
CA PHE A 103 -10.48 -11.59 -16.51
C PHE A 103 -12.01 -11.51 -16.47
N ALA A 104 -12.57 -10.31 -16.48
CA ALA A 104 -14.02 -10.13 -16.43
C ALA A 104 -14.74 -10.75 -17.64
N ILE A 105 -14.12 -10.74 -18.83
CA ILE A 105 -14.68 -11.27 -20.06
C ILE A 105 -14.48 -12.78 -20.18
N PHE A 106 -13.28 -13.28 -19.92
CA PHE A 106 -12.93 -14.67 -20.21
C PHE A 106 -13.13 -15.61 -19.02
N GLY A 107 -13.03 -15.08 -17.78
CA GLY A 107 -13.21 -15.84 -16.54
C GLY A 107 -12.14 -16.91 -16.33
N GLY A 108 -12.35 -17.72 -15.29
CA GLY A 108 -11.50 -18.86 -14.97
C GLY A 108 -10.17 -18.53 -14.28
N TYR A 109 -9.64 -19.52 -13.57
CA TYR A 109 -8.46 -19.34 -12.72
C TYR A 109 -7.20 -18.96 -13.52
N GLY A 110 -7.01 -19.51 -14.71
CA GLY A 110 -5.86 -19.15 -15.57
C GLY A 110 -5.85 -17.68 -15.96
N TRP A 111 -7.00 -17.12 -16.30
CA TRP A 111 -7.14 -15.68 -16.57
C TRP A 111 -6.96 -14.84 -15.32
N MET A 112 -7.36 -15.34 -14.15
CA MET A 112 -7.14 -14.64 -12.87
C MET A 112 -5.64 -14.54 -12.54
N ILE A 113 -4.86 -15.61 -12.73
CA ILE A 113 -3.40 -15.61 -12.58
C ILE A 113 -2.75 -14.63 -13.57
N LEU A 114 -3.17 -14.68 -14.84
CA LEU A 114 -2.64 -13.78 -15.87
C LEU A 114 -2.98 -12.32 -15.56
N ALA A 115 -4.20 -12.04 -15.10
CA ALA A 115 -4.61 -10.71 -14.66
C ALA A 115 -3.76 -10.25 -13.47
N GLY A 116 -3.48 -11.12 -12.50
CA GLY A 116 -2.57 -10.84 -11.39
C GLY A 116 -1.16 -10.48 -11.87
N ALA A 117 -0.61 -11.23 -12.81
CA ALA A 117 0.72 -10.96 -13.38
C ALA A 117 0.77 -9.61 -14.13
N ILE A 118 -0.20 -9.36 -15.01
CA ILE A 118 -0.27 -8.11 -15.79
C ILE A 118 -0.55 -6.91 -14.88
N ALA A 119 -1.44 -7.05 -13.89
CA ALA A 119 -1.70 -6.00 -12.90
C ALA A 119 -0.48 -5.72 -12.02
N GLY A 120 0.33 -6.75 -11.68
CA GLY A 120 1.61 -6.59 -11.00
C GLY A 120 2.61 -5.78 -11.82
N LEU A 121 2.72 -6.05 -13.12
CA LEU A 121 3.53 -5.25 -14.05
C LEU A 121 3.02 -3.80 -14.11
N ALA A 122 1.71 -3.59 -14.20
CA ALA A 122 1.10 -2.27 -14.16
C ALA A 122 1.40 -1.55 -12.84
N ASN A 123 1.36 -2.27 -11.70
CA ASN A 123 1.64 -1.69 -10.39
C ASN A 123 3.06 -1.14 -10.26
N ALA A 124 4.03 -1.75 -10.93
CA ALA A 124 5.43 -1.37 -10.85
C ALA A 124 5.74 0.05 -11.37
N VAL A 125 4.86 0.65 -12.19
CA VAL A 125 5.10 1.97 -12.78
C VAL A 125 4.65 3.13 -11.89
N TYR A 126 3.73 2.91 -10.93
CA TYR A 126 3.08 4.01 -10.21
C TYR A 126 4.09 4.83 -9.40
N HIS A 127 4.79 4.23 -8.44
CA HIS A 127 5.71 4.99 -7.59
C HIS A 127 6.78 5.75 -8.36
N PRO A 128 7.52 5.14 -9.32
CA PRO A 128 8.51 5.89 -10.11
C PRO A 128 7.90 7.06 -10.89
N SER A 129 6.73 6.84 -11.51
CA SER A 129 6.07 7.85 -12.33
C SER A 129 5.45 8.96 -11.48
N ASP A 130 4.76 8.59 -10.39
CA ASP A 130 4.08 9.53 -9.49
C ASP A 130 5.09 10.51 -8.88
N TYR A 131 6.19 9.98 -8.33
CA TYR A 131 7.24 10.82 -7.74
C TYR A 131 7.93 11.71 -8.78
N ALA A 132 8.16 11.20 -10.00
CA ALA A 132 8.73 12.00 -11.09
C ALA A 132 7.80 13.15 -11.50
N LEU A 133 6.50 12.89 -11.66
CA LEU A 133 5.49 13.89 -12.00
C LEU A 133 5.37 14.96 -10.91
N LEU A 134 5.28 14.55 -9.64
CA LEU A 134 5.17 15.49 -8.52
C LEU A 134 6.41 16.34 -8.39
N ASN A 135 7.61 15.72 -8.41
CA ASN A 135 8.88 16.46 -8.28
C ASN A 135 9.12 17.45 -9.42
N GLY A 136 8.63 17.15 -10.62
CA GLY A 136 8.82 18.02 -11.77
C GLY A 136 7.72 19.07 -11.95
N GLY A 137 6.54 18.88 -11.37
CA GLY A 137 5.38 19.73 -11.60
C GLY A 137 4.88 20.50 -10.39
N ILE A 138 5.41 20.26 -9.19
CA ILE A 138 5.00 20.92 -7.94
C ILE A 138 6.15 21.77 -7.40
N GLY A 139 5.84 23.00 -7.00
CA GLY A 139 6.82 23.91 -6.39
C GLY A 139 7.35 23.37 -5.05
N SER A 140 8.65 23.56 -4.79
CA SER A 140 9.36 23.01 -3.61
C SER A 140 8.70 23.37 -2.27
N SER A 141 8.11 24.55 -2.14
CA SER A 141 7.41 25.01 -0.93
C SER A 141 6.10 24.26 -0.64
N ARG A 142 5.55 23.53 -1.63
CA ARG A 142 4.30 22.76 -1.52
C ARG A 142 4.50 21.26 -1.62
N MET A 143 5.74 20.81 -1.87
CA MET A 143 6.06 19.40 -2.11
C MET A 143 5.65 18.49 -0.96
N GLY A 144 5.87 18.89 0.29
CA GLY A 144 5.46 18.09 1.46
C GLY A 144 3.95 17.85 1.51
N ARG A 145 3.14 18.88 1.20
CA ARG A 145 1.67 18.72 1.12
C ARG A 145 1.27 17.84 -0.05
N ALA A 146 1.96 17.94 -1.20
CA ALA A 146 1.69 17.10 -2.36
C ALA A 146 1.92 15.62 -2.04
N PHE A 147 3.04 15.29 -1.41
CA PHE A 147 3.32 13.91 -0.99
C PHE A 147 2.34 13.41 0.06
N SER A 148 1.93 14.25 1.01
CA SER A 148 0.92 13.86 2.01
C SER A 148 -0.42 13.54 1.35
N LEU A 149 -0.90 14.37 0.43
CA LEU A 149 -2.15 14.13 -0.31
C LEU A 149 -2.06 12.90 -1.21
N HIS A 150 -0.93 12.70 -1.88
CA HIS A 150 -0.67 11.51 -2.69
C HIS A 150 -0.69 10.23 -1.83
N THR A 151 0.02 10.23 -0.72
CA THR A 151 0.03 9.08 0.21
C THR A 151 -1.36 8.79 0.78
N PHE A 152 -2.08 9.84 1.21
CA PHE A 152 -3.45 9.71 1.68
C PHE A 152 -4.38 9.12 0.61
N ALA A 153 -4.25 9.55 -0.65
CA ALA A 153 -5.05 9.02 -1.75
C ALA A 153 -4.85 7.50 -1.92
N GLY A 154 -3.61 7.01 -1.81
CA GLY A 154 -3.34 5.56 -1.83
C GLY A 154 -4.07 4.81 -0.72
N TYR A 155 -3.95 5.26 0.54
CA TYR A 155 -4.68 4.66 1.66
C TYR A 155 -6.20 4.72 1.48
N ALA A 156 -6.73 5.85 0.99
CA ALA A 156 -8.16 6.01 0.72
C ALA A 156 -8.66 5.05 -0.37
N GLY A 157 -7.87 4.87 -1.44
CA GLY A 157 -8.18 3.90 -2.50
C GLY A 157 -8.21 2.46 -2.00
N GLY A 158 -7.21 2.06 -1.20
CA GLY A 158 -7.20 0.75 -0.55
C GLY A 158 -8.38 0.55 0.41
N ALA A 159 -8.68 1.56 1.21
CA ALA A 159 -9.79 1.51 2.17
C ALA A 159 -11.17 1.43 1.49
N ALA A 160 -11.32 2.04 0.32
CA ALA A 160 -12.57 1.96 -0.46
C ALA A 160 -12.77 0.60 -1.14
N ALA A 161 -11.70 -0.14 -1.42
CA ALA A 161 -11.74 -1.35 -2.25
C ALA A 161 -12.69 -2.44 -1.73
N PRO A 162 -12.70 -2.86 -0.44
CA PRO A 162 -13.58 -3.94 0.00
C PRO A 162 -15.06 -3.61 -0.18
N ALA A 163 -15.47 -2.42 0.25
CA ALA A 163 -16.85 -1.98 0.12
C ALA A 163 -17.26 -1.77 -1.35
N ALA A 164 -16.38 -1.18 -2.16
CA ALA A 164 -16.62 -0.95 -3.57
C ALA A 164 -16.75 -2.27 -4.33
N MET A 165 -15.80 -3.21 -4.15
CA MET A 165 -15.79 -4.47 -4.89
C MET A 165 -16.99 -5.35 -4.53
N LEU A 166 -17.31 -5.47 -3.24
CA LEU A 166 -18.49 -6.26 -2.81
C LEU A 166 -19.81 -5.57 -3.17
N GLY A 167 -19.89 -4.23 -3.06
CA GLY A 167 -21.06 -3.47 -3.50
C GLY A 167 -21.32 -3.62 -5.01
N LEU A 168 -20.27 -3.51 -5.83
CA LEU A 168 -20.38 -3.74 -7.28
C LEU A 168 -20.72 -5.20 -7.59
N ALA A 169 -20.14 -6.16 -6.84
CA ALA A 169 -20.46 -7.58 -7.03
C ALA A 169 -21.91 -7.91 -6.67
N ALA A 170 -22.49 -7.23 -5.69
CA ALA A 170 -23.90 -7.40 -5.33
C ALA A 170 -24.86 -6.92 -6.45
N VAL A 171 -24.43 -5.92 -7.25
CA VAL A 171 -25.25 -5.35 -8.33
C VAL A 171 -24.97 -6.01 -9.68
N PHE A 172 -23.71 -6.24 -10.00
CA PHE A 172 -23.26 -6.66 -11.35
C PHE A 172 -22.63 -8.06 -11.37
N GLY A 173 -22.62 -8.77 -10.25
CA GLY A 173 -21.87 -10.02 -10.10
C GLY A 173 -20.36 -9.79 -9.98
N VAL A 174 -19.62 -10.88 -9.70
CA VAL A 174 -18.16 -10.81 -9.48
C VAL A 174 -17.42 -10.29 -10.72
N HIS A 175 -17.73 -10.84 -11.88
CA HIS A 175 -17.14 -10.40 -13.16
C HIS A 175 -17.45 -8.95 -13.49
N GLY A 176 -18.70 -8.49 -13.23
CA GLY A 176 -19.09 -7.10 -13.40
C GLY A 176 -18.35 -6.14 -12.48
N ALA A 177 -18.09 -6.54 -11.23
CA ALA A 177 -17.29 -5.74 -10.30
C ALA A 177 -15.85 -5.57 -10.79
N VAL A 178 -15.22 -6.65 -11.26
CA VAL A 178 -13.85 -6.61 -11.81
C VAL A 178 -13.80 -5.81 -13.10
N LEU A 179 -14.84 -5.92 -13.96
CA LEU A 179 -14.95 -5.08 -15.15
C LEU A 179 -15.00 -3.59 -14.80
N CYS A 180 -15.79 -3.20 -13.80
CA CYS A 180 -15.85 -1.82 -13.32
C CYS A 180 -14.46 -1.31 -12.86
N ALA A 181 -13.69 -2.15 -12.14
CA ALA A 181 -12.33 -1.82 -11.73
C ALA A 181 -11.40 -1.62 -12.94
N GLY A 182 -11.52 -2.46 -13.97
CA GLY A 182 -10.79 -2.32 -15.22
C GLY A 182 -11.16 -1.04 -15.99
N LEU A 183 -12.45 -0.75 -16.12
CA LEU A 183 -12.95 0.45 -16.80
C LEU A 183 -12.55 1.74 -16.08
N ALA A 184 -12.53 1.73 -14.75
CA ALA A 184 -12.05 2.85 -13.96
C ALA A 184 -10.59 3.22 -14.30
N ALA A 185 -9.75 2.23 -14.62
CA ALA A 185 -8.36 2.48 -15.01
C ALA A 185 -8.28 3.23 -16.35
N PHE A 186 -9.11 2.90 -17.33
CA PHE A 186 -9.16 3.65 -18.58
C PHE A 186 -9.66 5.08 -18.38
N GLY A 187 -10.66 5.27 -17.49
CA GLY A 187 -11.14 6.60 -17.11
C GLY A 187 -10.04 7.46 -16.47
N VAL A 188 -9.31 6.89 -15.51
CA VAL A 188 -8.18 7.59 -14.83
C VAL A 188 -7.02 7.82 -15.81
N ALA A 189 -6.73 6.89 -16.73
CA ALA A 189 -5.72 7.07 -17.77
C ALA A 189 -6.06 8.25 -18.68
N GLY A 190 -7.32 8.34 -19.13
CA GLY A 190 -7.82 9.46 -19.91
C GLY A 190 -7.74 10.78 -19.15
N PHE A 191 -8.16 10.79 -17.88
CA PHE A 191 -8.05 11.98 -17.02
C PHE A 191 -6.60 12.43 -16.83
N LEU A 192 -5.69 11.52 -16.53
CA LEU A 192 -4.25 11.82 -16.39
C LEU A 192 -3.69 12.40 -17.70
N TRP A 193 -4.06 11.82 -18.84
CA TRP A 193 -3.59 12.29 -20.15
C TRP A 193 -4.07 13.71 -20.46
N LEU A 194 -5.27 14.06 -20.08
CA LEU A 194 -5.84 15.41 -20.29
C LEU A 194 -5.33 16.41 -19.26
N ALA A 195 -5.17 15.99 -18.00
CA ALA A 195 -4.75 16.87 -16.91
C ALA A 195 -3.25 17.22 -16.95
N CYS A 196 -2.42 16.31 -17.50
CA CYS A 196 -0.97 16.47 -17.62
C CYS A 196 -0.58 16.59 -19.10
N PRO A 197 -0.70 17.74 -19.74
CA PRO A 197 -0.54 17.88 -21.19
C PRO A 197 0.89 17.65 -21.70
N ARG A 198 1.90 17.72 -20.82
CA ARG A 198 3.32 17.54 -21.19
C ARG A 198 4.02 16.65 -20.18
N ASP A 199 5.01 15.86 -20.66
CA ASP A 199 5.94 15.18 -19.77
C ASP A 199 6.82 16.19 -19.07
N VAL A 200 7.03 15.96 -17.77
CA VAL A 200 7.91 16.78 -16.96
C VAL A 200 9.34 16.29 -17.13
N ALA A 201 10.27 17.22 -17.36
CA ALA A 201 11.68 16.84 -17.46
C ALA A 201 12.16 16.26 -16.11
N VAL A 202 12.60 15.02 -16.12
CA VAL A 202 13.17 14.36 -14.93
C VAL A 202 14.58 14.90 -14.73
N SER A 203 14.77 15.71 -13.71
CA SER A 203 16.10 16.20 -13.32
C SER A 203 16.88 15.04 -12.70
N LYS A 204 17.88 14.53 -13.39
CA LYS A 204 18.80 13.54 -12.80
C LYS A 204 19.64 14.25 -11.72
N PRO A 205 19.72 13.72 -10.48
CA PRO A 205 20.68 14.22 -9.52
C PRO A 205 22.07 14.01 -10.11
N LYS A 206 22.84 15.10 -10.28
CA LYS A 206 24.26 15.03 -10.65
C LYS A 206 25.00 14.31 -9.52
N ARG A 207 25.44 13.08 -9.76
CA ARG A 207 26.43 12.43 -8.90
C ARG A 207 27.76 13.17 -9.06
N ALA A 208 28.40 13.49 -7.95
CA ALA A 208 29.80 13.95 -7.98
C ALA A 208 30.66 12.79 -8.50
N GLU A 209 31.49 13.04 -9.53
CA GLU A 209 32.47 12.08 -10.03
C GLU A 209 33.48 11.75 -8.92
N GLY A 210 33.61 10.46 -8.60
CA GLY A 210 34.65 9.96 -7.70
C GLY A 210 34.18 9.46 -6.32
N GLU A 211 32.96 9.65 -5.89
CA GLU A 211 32.49 9.09 -4.61
C GLU A 211 32.17 7.59 -4.72
N LYS A 212 32.98 6.77 -4.01
CA LYS A 212 32.65 5.36 -3.79
C LYS A 212 31.34 5.28 -3.04
N PRO A 213 30.36 4.47 -3.53
CA PRO A 213 29.09 4.33 -2.81
C PRO A 213 29.39 3.80 -1.40
N PRO A 214 28.93 4.50 -0.32
CA PRO A 214 29.05 3.96 1.02
C PRO A 214 28.32 2.61 1.10
N ARG A 215 28.79 1.74 2.00
CA ARG A 215 28.22 0.41 2.20
C ARG A 215 26.80 0.52 2.74
N LEU A 216 25.79 0.37 1.87
CA LEU A 216 24.37 0.33 2.25
C LEU A 216 24.03 -0.91 3.11
N LEU A 217 24.75 -2.02 2.91
CA LEU A 217 24.57 -3.24 3.68
C LEU A 217 25.25 -3.13 5.06
N SER A 218 24.57 -2.43 5.98
CA SER A 218 24.93 -2.43 7.41
C SER A 218 24.03 -3.37 8.20
N PRO A 219 24.46 -3.89 9.36
CA PRO A 219 23.60 -4.68 10.25
C PRO A 219 22.29 -3.97 10.63
N ALA A 220 22.34 -2.63 10.76
CA ALA A 220 21.16 -1.82 11.05
C ALA A 220 20.15 -1.83 9.89
N ILE A 221 20.60 -1.66 8.66
CA ILE A 221 19.75 -1.69 7.47
C ILE A 221 19.18 -3.11 7.25
N LEU A 222 19.97 -4.16 7.44
CA LEU A 222 19.50 -5.55 7.34
C LEU A 222 18.44 -5.85 8.42
N SER A 223 18.64 -5.39 9.64
CA SER A 223 17.65 -5.51 10.73
C SER A 223 16.36 -4.76 10.40
N LEU A 224 16.44 -3.56 9.80
CA LEU A 224 15.27 -2.82 9.33
C LEU A 224 14.58 -3.51 8.15
N THR A 225 15.33 -4.15 7.24
CA THR A 225 14.73 -4.96 6.17
C THR A 225 13.91 -6.12 6.77
N GLY A 226 14.45 -6.84 7.74
CA GLY A 226 13.72 -7.87 8.48
C GLY A 226 12.49 -7.33 9.21
N PHE A 227 12.58 -6.15 9.80
CA PHE A 227 11.46 -5.44 10.42
C PHE A 227 10.34 -5.14 9.40
N PHE A 228 10.68 -4.71 8.18
CA PHE A 228 9.70 -4.48 7.11
C PHE A 228 9.06 -5.79 6.60
N VAL A 229 9.80 -6.91 6.56
CA VAL A 229 9.22 -8.24 6.30
C VAL A 229 8.15 -8.56 7.34
N LEU A 230 8.46 -8.39 8.63
CA LEU A 230 7.52 -8.67 9.73
C LEU A 230 6.29 -7.77 9.67
N ILE A 231 6.43 -6.48 9.40
CA ILE A 231 5.30 -5.56 9.19
C ILE A 231 4.43 -6.06 8.03
N SER A 232 5.03 -6.41 6.90
CA SER A 232 4.29 -6.89 5.73
C SER A 232 3.55 -8.19 6.02
N LEU A 233 4.17 -9.14 6.71
CA LEU A 233 3.52 -10.37 7.13
C LEU A 233 2.37 -10.11 8.12
N SER A 234 2.54 -9.17 9.05
CA SER A 234 1.53 -8.79 10.05
C SER A 234 0.21 -8.36 9.41
N ILE A 235 0.27 -7.63 8.29
CA ILE A 235 -0.91 -7.07 7.63
C ILE A 235 -1.38 -7.90 6.43
N SER A 236 -0.54 -8.80 5.91
CA SER A 236 -0.85 -9.59 4.70
C SER A 236 -2.07 -10.49 4.89
N GLY A 237 -2.19 -11.16 6.04
CA GLY A 237 -3.35 -11.98 6.38
C GLY A 237 -4.63 -11.17 6.40
N THR A 238 -4.60 -10.02 7.09
CA THR A 238 -5.76 -9.12 7.18
C THR A 238 -6.15 -8.59 5.82
N ASN A 239 -5.22 -8.06 5.03
CA ASN A 239 -5.53 -7.49 3.72
C ASN A 239 -6.01 -8.53 2.71
N GLY A 240 -5.46 -9.75 2.74
CA GLY A 240 -5.76 -10.80 1.76
C GLY A 240 -6.93 -11.69 2.14
N PHE A 241 -7.10 -11.99 3.43
CA PHE A 241 -7.97 -13.06 3.88
C PHE A 241 -8.94 -12.70 5.00
N ALA A 242 -8.91 -11.46 5.56
CA ALA A 242 -9.77 -11.11 6.69
C ALA A 242 -11.26 -11.38 6.41
N ILE A 243 -11.75 -11.04 5.22
CA ILE A 243 -13.15 -11.24 4.86
C ILE A 243 -13.49 -12.73 4.87
N ALA A 244 -12.69 -13.57 4.19
CA ALA A 244 -12.89 -15.02 4.18
C ALA A 244 -12.77 -15.61 5.59
N ALA A 245 -11.75 -15.20 6.35
CA ALA A 245 -11.52 -15.69 7.72
C ALA A 245 -12.66 -15.31 8.69
N LEU A 246 -13.23 -14.12 8.55
CA LEU A 246 -14.39 -13.68 9.36
C LEU A 246 -15.68 -14.40 8.97
N VAL A 247 -15.87 -14.68 7.68
CA VAL A 247 -17.03 -15.45 7.21
C VAL A 247 -16.91 -16.92 7.68
N ASP A 248 -15.78 -17.57 7.44
CA ASP A 248 -15.61 -19.00 7.72
C ASP A 248 -15.35 -19.28 9.21
N GLY A 249 -14.58 -18.41 9.90
CA GLY A 249 -14.17 -18.64 11.30
C GLY A 249 -15.16 -18.06 12.32
N HIS A 250 -15.67 -16.86 12.07
CA HIS A 250 -16.58 -16.16 12.99
C HIS A 250 -18.04 -16.24 12.58
N GLN A 251 -18.35 -16.91 11.45
CA GLN A 251 -19.71 -17.04 10.88
C GLN A 251 -20.40 -15.67 10.69
N LEU A 252 -19.62 -14.63 10.40
CA LEU A 252 -20.15 -13.30 10.17
C LEU A 252 -20.72 -13.18 8.75
N SER A 253 -21.70 -12.30 8.58
CA SER A 253 -22.17 -11.96 7.25
C SER A 253 -21.05 -11.33 6.41
N LEU A 254 -21.09 -11.53 5.10
CA LEU A 254 -20.12 -10.93 4.15
C LEU A 254 -20.04 -9.41 4.31
N ALA A 255 -21.19 -8.74 4.58
CA ALA A 255 -21.25 -7.30 4.81
C ALA A 255 -20.48 -6.90 6.09
N THR A 256 -20.67 -7.64 7.20
CA THR A 256 -19.97 -7.37 8.47
C THR A 256 -18.46 -7.63 8.32
N ALA A 257 -18.08 -8.72 7.65
CA ALA A 257 -16.69 -9.04 7.39
C ALA A 257 -16.00 -7.97 6.51
N SER A 258 -16.70 -7.49 5.48
CA SER A 258 -16.22 -6.36 4.65
C SER A 258 -16.07 -5.07 5.47
N ALA A 259 -17.05 -4.77 6.35
CA ALA A 259 -16.97 -3.62 7.25
C ALA A 259 -15.74 -3.71 8.18
N GLY A 260 -15.40 -4.91 8.65
CA GLY A 260 -14.20 -5.16 9.46
C GLY A 260 -12.92 -4.81 8.73
N LEU A 261 -12.73 -5.30 7.51
CA LEU A 261 -11.55 -4.96 6.70
C LEU A 261 -11.53 -3.47 6.32
N THR A 262 -12.67 -2.92 5.93
CA THR A 262 -12.78 -1.49 5.62
C THR A 262 -12.41 -0.63 6.84
N ALA A 263 -12.90 -0.98 8.04
CA ALA A 263 -12.57 -0.28 9.28
C ALA A 263 -11.06 -0.34 9.59
N PHE A 264 -10.42 -1.50 9.38
CA PHE A 264 -8.95 -1.63 9.52
C PHE A 264 -8.20 -0.71 8.56
N LEU A 265 -8.59 -0.67 7.28
CA LEU A 265 -7.92 0.14 6.26
C LEU A 265 -8.15 1.65 6.45
N VAL A 266 -9.38 2.06 6.77
CA VAL A 266 -9.70 3.46 7.13
C VAL A 266 -8.97 3.86 8.41
N GLY A 267 -8.99 2.99 9.42
CA GLY A 267 -8.24 3.17 10.65
C GLY A 267 -6.75 3.39 10.38
N SER A 268 -6.14 2.56 9.50
CA SER A 268 -4.74 2.70 9.10
C SER A 268 -4.47 4.05 8.43
N ALA A 269 -5.33 4.50 7.54
CA ALA A 269 -5.20 5.81 6.89
C ALA A 269 -5.23 6.96 7.92
N CYS A 270 -6.21 6.94 8.83
CA CYS A 270 -6.31 7.92 9.92
C CYS A 270 -5.09 7.84 10.86
N GLY A 271 -4.65 6.63 11.17
CA GLY A 271 -3.47 6.36 12.00
C GLY A 271 -2.20 6.98 11.43
N VAL A 272 -1.97 6.86 10.13
CA VAL A 272 -0.81 7.48 9.44
C VAL A 272 -0.81 9.00 9.60
N LEU A 273 -1.97 9.65 9.46
CA LEU A 273 -2.09 11.10 9.63
C LEU A 273 -1.77 11.53 11.08
N LEU A 274 -2.30 10.79 12.06
CA LEU A 274 -2.03 11.03 13.49
C LEU A 274 -0.56 10.73 13.84
N GLY A 275 -0.01 9.68 13.25
CA GLY A 275 1.35 9.22 13.48
C GLY A 275 2.42 10.21 13.04
N GLY A 276 2.15 11.02 12.00
CA GLY A 276 3.05 12.08 11.55
C GLY A 276 3.34 13.08 12.66
N GLY A 277 2.28 13.60 13.31
CA GLY A 277 2.44 14.54 14.44
C GLY A 277 3.12 13.92 15.66
N LEU A 278 2.95 12.62 15.89
CA LEU A 278 3.63 11.90 16.96
C LEU A 278 5.11 11.68 16.64
N ALA A 279 5.43 11.33 15.38
CA ALA A 279 6.81 11.16 14.92
C ALA A 279 7.63 12.45 15.01
N ASP A 280 7.01 13.61 14.71
CA ASP A 280 7.68 14.91 14.82
C ASP A 280 8.01 15.29 16.28
N ARG A 281 7.19 14.84 17.24
CA ARG A 281 7.35 15.14 18.67
C ARG A 281 8.23 14.14 19.42
N SER A 282 8.40 12.94 18.90
CA SER A 282 9.13 11.86 19.55
C SER A 282 10.53 11.69 18.99
N GLN A 283 11.54 11.61 19.87
CA GLN A 283 12.90 11.17 19.51
C GLN A 283 13.06 9.64 19.59
N ARG A 284 12.04 8.92 20.10
CA ARG A 284 12.07 7.48 20.40
C ARG A 284 11.16 6.72 19.43
N HIS A 285 11.48 6.79 18.16
CA HIS A 285 10.64 6.20 17.10
C HIS A 285 10.45 4.69 17.25
N GLY A 286 11.49 3.97 17.71
CA GLY A 286 11.41 2.53 17.97
C GLY A 286 10.42 2.18 19.10
N LEU A 287 10.34 2.99 20.17
CA LEU A 287 9.36 2.77 21.25
C LEU A 287 7.93 3.10 20.81
N VAL A 288 7.75 4.13 19.98
CA VAL A 288 6.42 4.45 19.40
C VAL A 288 5.94 3.29 18.56
N ALA A 289 6.79 2.76 17.67
CA ALA A 289 6.46 1.60 16.86
C ALA A 289 6.20 0.35 17.72
N ALA A 290 7.03 0.10 18.73
CA ALA A 290 6.87 -1.03 19.64
C ALA A 290 5.53 -0.99 20.38
N ALA A 291 5.18 0.15 20.99
CA ALA A 291 3.92 0.32 21.71
C ALA A 291 2.70 0.16 20.79
N GLY A 292 2.72 0.78 19.59
CA GLY A 292 1.62 0.71 18.65
C GLY A 292 1.41 -0.70 18.10
N PHE A 293 2.48 -1.41 17.70
CA PHE A 293 2.37 -2.79 17.24
C PHE A 293 2.01 -3.77 18.36
N ALA A 294 2.50 -3.58 19.60
CA ALA A 294 2.09 -4.40 20.74
C ALA A 294 0.60 -4.24 21.06
N ALA A 295 0.09 -3.02 21.07
CA ALA A 295 -1.33 -2.76 21.28
C ALA A 295 -2.19 -3.31 20.13
N ALA A 296 -1.76 -3.14 18.87
CA ALA A 296 -2.43 -3.72 17.70
C ALA A 296 -2.45 -5.26 17.77
N ALA A 297 -1.36 -5.89 18.21
CA ALA A 297 -1.28 -7.34 18.43
C ALA A 297 -2.32 -7.84 19.42
N VAL A 298 -2.49 -7.15 20.56
CA VAL A 298 -3.49 -7.50 21.59
C VAL A 298 -4.91 -7.42 21.01
N LEU A 299 -5.24 -6.37 20.27
CA LEU A 299 -6.56 -6.21 19.66
C LEU A 299 -6.84 -7.30 18.61
N THR A 300 -5.85 -7.58 17.75
CA THR A 300 -5.95 -8.61 16.72
C THR A 300 -6.02 -10.01 17.33
N LEU A 301 -5.29 -10.26 18.43
CA LEU A 301 -5.40 -11.49 19.21
C LEU A 301 -6.80 -11.65 19.81
N GLY A 302 -7.39 -10.57 20.31
CA GLY A 302 -8.79 -10.57 20.76
C GLY A 302 -9.76 -10.99 19.67
N VAL A 303 -9.57 -10.50 18.45
CA VAL A 303 -10.35 -10.97 17.28
C VAL A 303 -10.13 -12.46 17.04
N ALA A 304 -8.89 -12.95 17.14
CA ALA A 304 -8.56 -14.35 16.87
C ALA A 304 -9.16 -15.35 17.87
N THR A 305 -9.33 -14.94 19.14
CA THR A 305 -9.54 -15.90 20.26
C THR A 305 -10.86 -15.73 21.01
N LEU A 306 -11.50 -14.56 20.91
CA LEU A 306 -12.72 -14.28 21.68
C LEU A 306 -13.98 -14.45 20.80
N PRO A 307 -15.07 -14.99 21.36
CA PRO A 307 -16.38 -15.06 20.68
C PRO A 307 -17.06 -13.68 20.68
N LEU A 308 -16.64 -12.82 19.75
CA LEU A 308 -17.06 -11.42 19.70
C LEU A 308 -18.28 -11.23 18.77
N PRO A 309 -19.24 -10.34 19.13
CA PRO A 309 -20.23 -9.90 18.20
C PRO A 309 -19.61 -9.10 17.05
N GLY A 310 -20.21 -9.14 15.86
CA GLY A 310 -19.64 -8.53 14.65
C GLY A 310 -19.26 -7.05 14.81
N VAL A 311 -20.04 -6.27 15.57
CA VAL A 311 -19.72 -4.85 15.86
C VAL A 311 -18.40 -4.71 16.63
N ALA A 312 -18.15 -5.60 17.60
CA ALA A 312 -16.89 -5.59 18.35
C ALA A 312 -15.68 -5.98 17.47
N VAL A 313 -15.86 -6.97 16.58
CA VAL A 313 -14.82 -7.35 15.60
C VAL A 313 -14.47 -6.14 14.70
N VAL A 314 -15.48 -5.45 14.17
CA VAL A 314 -15.28 -4.25 13.33
C VAL A 314 -14.54 -3.15 14.11
N ALA A 315 -14.95 -2.89 15.37
CA ALA A 315 -14.32 -1.88 16.21
C ALA A 315 -12.84 -2.22 16.54
N LEU A 316 -12.55 -3.47 16.91
CA LEU A 316 -11.21 -3.93 17.24
C LEU A 316 -10.28 -3.90 16.02
N LEU A 317 -10.77 -4.33 14.86
CA LEU A 317 -10.02 -4.23 13.60
C LEU A 317 -9.77 -2.77 13.22
N GLY A 318 -10.76 -1.89 13.33
CA GLY A 318 -10.60 -0.46 13.07
C GLY A 318 -9.54 0.17 13.98
N LEU A 319 -9.58 -0.11 15.28
CA LEU A 319 -8.60 0.40 16.24
C LEU A 319 -7.20 -0.21 16.01
N SER A 320 -7.12 -1.51 15.69
CA SER A 320 -5.85 -2.16 15.28
C SER A 320 -5.27 -1.49 14.04
N GLY A 321 -6.12 -1.13 13.07
CA GLY A 321 -5.72 -0.34 11.91
C GLY A 321 -5.13 1.01 12.30
N VAL A 322 -5.81 1.79 13.15
CA VAL A 322 -5.30 3.10 13.64
C VAL A 322 -3.92 2.95 14.27
N LEU A 323 -3.74 1.96 15.15
CA LEU A 323 -2.45 1.73 15.82
C LEU A 323 -1.36 1.30 14.84
N THR A 324 -1.67 0.43 13.89
CA THR A 324 -0.73 0.02 12.84
C THR A 324 -0.33 1.21 11.97
N GLY A 325 -1.30 2.02 11.53
CA GLY A 325 -1.04 3.21 10.73
C GLY A 325 -0.20 4.26 11.46
N LEU A 326 -0.48 4.47 12.75
CA LEU A 326 0.25 5.41 13.62
C LEU A 326 1.75 5.10 13.71
N CYS A 327 2.13 3.82 13.57
CA CYS A 327 3.53 3.40 13.58
C CYS A 327 4.29 3.74 12.29
N MET A 328 3.60 3.95 11.16
CA MET A 328 4.26 4.07 9.84
C MET A 328 5.23 5.25 9.74
N PRO A 329 4.90 6.50 10.17
CA PRO A 329 5.85 7.59 10.13
C PRO A 329 7.07 7.36 11.03
N SER A 330 6.87 6.80 12.23
CA SER A 330 7.98 6.45 13.13
C SER A 330 8.91 5.39 12.53
N ARG A 331 8.35 4.37 11.85
CA ARG A 331 9.11 3.38 11.07
C ARG A 331 10.01 4.05 10.03
N ASP A 332 9.48 5.02 9.28
CA ASP A 332 10.22 5.72 8.23
C ASP A 332 11.35 6.58 8.82
N MET A 333 11.10 7.19 9.99
CA MET A 333 12.15 7.91 10.73
C MET A 333 13.27 6.99 11.22
N MET A 334 12.97 5.72 11.57
CA MET A 334 14.01 4.73 11.91
C MET A 334 14.92 4.44 10.71
N VAL A 335 14.35 4.27 9.51
CA VAL A 335 15.12 4.06 8.26
C VAL A 335 16.00 5.28 7.97
N ARG A 336 15.41 6.49 8.03
CA ARG A 336 16.14 7.74 7.80
C ARG A 336 17.34 7.90 8.73
N ALA A 337 17.15 7.53 10.00
CA ALA A 337 18.22 7.63 11.01
C ALA A 337 19.33 6.58 10.87
N ALA A 338 19.05 5.43 10.24
CA ALA A 338 20.03 4.38 9.97
C ALA A 338 20.74 4.57 8.62
N ALA A 339 20.18 5.41 7.74
CA ALA A 339 20.72 5.65 6.41
C ALA A 339 22.04 6.43 6.48
N PRO A 340 23.06 6.06 5.67
CA PRO A 340 24.27 6.86 5.52
C PRO A 340 23.95 8.27 5.01
N PRO A 341 24.77 9.30 5.34
CA PRO A 341 24.56 10.65 4.84
C PRO A 341 24.43 10.69 3.31
N GLY A 342 23.40 11.38 2.82
CA GLY A 342 23.11 11.51 1.38
C GLY A 342 22.50 10.28 0.71
N GLN A 343 22.23 9.16 1.42
CA GLN A 343 21.76 7.90 0.84
C GLN A 343 20.41 7.41 1.41
N ALA A 344 19.64 8.30 1.99
CA ALA A 344 18.33 7.93 2.53
C ALA A 344 17.45 7.22 1.48
N GLY A 345 17.40 7.70 0.23
CA GLY A 345 16.64 7.06 -0.84
C GLY A 345 17.06 5.62 -1.14
N ALA A 346 18.38 5.35 -1.20
CA ALA A 346 18.91 4.01 -1.42
C ALA A 346 18.63 3.07 -0.22
N ALA A 347 18.73 3.59 1.01
CA ALA A 347 18.37 2.85 2.22
C ALA A 347 16.89 2.48 2.23
N PHE A 348 15.99 3.42 1.92
CA PHE A 348 14.56 3.16 1.78
C PHE A 348 14.28 2.13 0.69
N GLY A 349 14.93 2.22 -0.48
CA GLY A 349 14.80 1.25 -1.56
C GLY A 349 15.15 -0.16 -1.10
N LEU A 350 16.28 -0.33 -0.42
CA LEU A 350 16.73 -1.64 0.08
C LEU A 350 15.77 -2.19 1.16
N VAL A 351 15.40 -1.38 2.13
CA VAL A 351 14.51 -1.79 3.23
C VAL A 351 13.11 -2.13 2.70
N SER A 352 12.63 -1.43 1.67
CA SER A 352 11.33 -1.70 1.03
C SER A 352 11.26 -3.08 0.35
N THR A 353 12.41 -3.71 0.02
CA THR A 353 12.40 -5.10 -0.44
C THR A 353 11.82 -6.06 0.60
N GLY A 354 11.89 -5.69 1.88
CA GLY A 354 11.24 -6.43 2.97
C GLY A 354 9.71 -6.50 2.81
N VAL A 355 9.08 -5.42 2.36
CA VAL A 355 7.63 -5.41 2.08
C VAL A 355 7.29 -6.41 0.97
N ASN A 356 8.08 -6.41 -0.10
CA ASN A 356 7.87 -7.32 -1.23
C ASN A 356 8.03 -8.79 -0.80
N ASN A 357 9.02 -9.11 0.05
CA ASN A 357 9.21 -10.45 0.59
C ASN A 357 8.02 -10.91 1.45
N GLY A 358 7.46 -10.03 2.27
CA GLY A 358 6.23 -10.32 3.01
C GLY A 358 5.03 -10.54 2.09
N GLY A 359 4.91 -9.77 1.01
CA GLY A 359 3.91 -9.95 -0.05
C GLY A 359 4.08 -11.25 -0.86
N LEU A 360 5.30 -11.80 -0.92
CA LEU A 360 5.57 -13.09 -1.53
C LEU A 360 5.15 -14.27 -0.63
N ILE A 361 5.46 -14.20 0.66
CA ILE A 361 5.27 -15.28 1.64
C ILE A 361 3.83 -15.28 2.18
N GLY A 362 3.32 -14.10 2.54
CA GLY A 362 2.06 -13.96 3.27
C GLY A 362 0.87 -14.62 2.61
N PRO A 363 0.54 -14.32 1.33
CA PRO A 363 -0.65 -14.89 0.70
C PRO A 363 -0.65 -16.42 0.63
N ARG A 364 0.52 -17.04 0.44
CA ARG A 364 0.65 -18.50 0.46
C ARG A 364 0.45 -19.07 1.85
N LEU A 365 1.08 -18.47 2.87
CA LEU A 365 0.96 -18.89 4.26
C LEU A 365 -0.50 -18.84 4.73
N PHE A 366 -1.14 -17.70 4.53
CA PHE A 366 -2.51 -17.50 5.01
C PHE A 366 -3.55 -18.27 4.18
N GLY A 367 -3.34 -18.41 2.86
CA GLY A 367 -4.17 -19.27 2.01
C GLY A 367 -4.11 -20.74 2.44
N TRP A 368 -2.91 -21.25 2.73
CA TRP A 368 -2.74 -22.61 3.27
C TRP A 368 -3.45 -22.80 4.61
N LEU A 369 -3.39 -21.84 5.52
CA LEU A 369 -4.09 -21.91 6.81
C LEU A 369 -5.62 -21.95 6.63
N MET A 370 -6.15 -21.16 5.68
CA MET A 370 -7.56 -21.18 5.36
C MET A 370 -8.00 -22.56 4.83
N ASP A 371 -7.22 -23.14 3.92
CA ASP A 371 -7.51 -24.48 3.35
C ASP A 371 -7.35 -25.61 4.38
N ALA A 372 -6.44 -25.44 5.36
CA ALA A 372 -6.28 -26.36 6.48
C ALA A 372 -7.43 -26.29 7.51
N GLY A 373 -8.44 -25.44 7.29
CA GLY A 373 -9.58 -25.29 8.20
C GLY A 373 -9.29 -24.45 9.44
N HIS A 374 -8.27 -23.59 9.40
CA HIS A 374 -7.86 -22.72 10.50
C HIS A 374 -8.06 -21.24 10.20
N PRO A 375 -9.28 -20.76 9.90
CA PRO A 375 -9.51 -19.35 9.51
C PRO A 375 -9.08 -18.35 10.59
N ASN A 376 -9.26 -18.66 11.88
CA ASN A 376 -8.83 -17.78 12.96
C ASN A 376 -7.30 -17.65 13.07
N ALA A 377 -6.54 -18.59 12.51
CA ALA A 377 -5.08 -18.50 12.46
C ALA A 377 -4.58 -17.34 11.60
N VAL A 378 -5.41 -16.81 10.70
CA VAL A 378 -5.11 -15.57 9.95
C VAL A 378 -4.84 -14.41 10.91
N PHE A 379 -5.72 -14.22 11.89
CA PHE A 379 -5.57 -13.16 12.89
C PHE A 379 -4.55 -13.53 13.97
N LEU A 380 -4.48 -14.81 14.38
CA LEU A 380 -3.54 -15.29 15.39
C LEU A 380 -2.08 -15.09 14.94
N LEU A 381 -1.73 -15.50 13.73
CA LEU A 381 -0.39 -15.29 13.18
C LEU A 381 -0.12 -13.83 12.86
N GLY A 382 -1.12 -13.08 12.37
CA GLY A 382 -1.01 -11.63 12.20
C GLY A 382 -0.62 -10.95 13.52
N ALA A 383 -1.31 -11.27 14.62
CA ALA A 383 -1.00 -10.78 15.96
C ALA A 383 0.41 -11.23 16.42
N GLY A 384 0.80 -12.48 16.15
CA GLY A 384 2.13 -13.00 16.44
C GLY A 384 3.23 -12.21 15.72
N PHE A 385 3.07 -11.95 14.41
CA PHE A 385 4.01 -11.13 13.66
C PHE A 385 4.03 -9.67 14.16
N MET A 386 2.88 -9.09 14.55
CA MET A 386 2.83 -7.77 15.17
C MET A 386 3.60 -7.74 16.50
N ALA A 387 3.45 -8.76 17.34
CA ALA A 387 4.16 -8.87 18.60
C ALA A 387 5.69 -8.98 18.39
N ILE A 388 6.14 -9.81 17.44
CA ILE A 388 7.55 -9.92 17.07
C ILE A 388 8.05 -8.57 16.52
N THR A 389 7.25 -7.89 15.69
CA THR A 389 7.56 -6.56 15.17
C THR A 389 7.76 -5.55 16.31
N ALA A 390 6.91 -5.57 17.33
CA ALA A 390 7.03 -4.73 18.51
C ALA A 390 8.34 -4.97 19.28
N VAL A 391 8.70 -6.24 19.49
CA VAL A 391 9.96 -6.62 20.14
C VAL A 391 11.16 -6.13 19.33
N VAL A 392 11.17 -6.36 18.02
CA VAL A 392 12.27 -5.92 17.15
C VAL A 392 12.40 -4.39 17.16
N ALA A 393 11.29 -3.65 17.12
CA ALA A 393 11.30 -2.18 17.23
C ALA A 393 11.90 -1.70 18.55
N ALA A 394 11.52 -2.31 19.68
CA ALA A 394 12.07 -1.99 21.00
C ALA A 394 13.58 -2.27 21.09
N LEU A 395 14.04 -3.43 20.57
CA LEU A 395 15.46 -3.80 20.55
C LEU A 395 16.30 -2.85 19.68
N GLN A 396 15.76 -2.39 18.55
CA GLN A 396 16.44 -1.40 17.71
C GLN A 396 16.59 -0.06 18.41
N GLU A 397 15.63 0.36 19.22
CA GLU A 397 15.72 1.59 20.01
C GLU A 397 16.79 1.49 21.10
N VAL A 398 16.88 0.34 21.79
CA VAL A 398 17.90 0.10 22.83
C VAL A 398 19.32 0.09 22.24
N ARG A 399 19.50 -0.51 21.06
CA ARG A 399 20.83 -0.57 20.39
C ARG A 399 21.29 0.77 19.81
N ARG A 400 20.41 1.75 19.67
CA ARG A 400 20.77 3.10 19.22
C ARG A 400 21.33 4.00 20.32
N ARG A 401 21.24 3.58 21.55
CA ARG A 401 21.81 4.27 22.73
C ARG A 401 23.21 3.77 23.02
#